data_5989c207adba05de8be55e279a1d4ae3
#
_entry.id   5989c207adba05de8be55e279a1d4ae3
#
_cell.length_a   1.000
_cell.length_b   1.000
_cell.length_c   1.000
_cell.angle_alpha   90.00
_cell.angle_beta   90.00
_cell.angle_gamma   90.00
#
_symmetry.space_group_name_H-M   'P 1'
#
loop_
_entity.id
_entity.type
_entity.pdbx_description
1 polymer ?
#
loop_
_entity_poly.entity_id
_entity_poly.type
_entity_poly.pdbx_seq_one_letter_code
_entity_poly.pdbx_strand_id
1 'polypeptide(L)'
;MLRCRVLRTAQQAAIAVSFVFLFAIVAFAQTPDRRQGEPGKFDYYVLALSWSPSYCEAARERAPDRAPDRQCGGRPYSFVVHGLWPQYEQGFPSYCQVPAPRLDRSIVGSALELMPSPRLVFHEWDRHGTCSGMSPHAYFETVRKARAVVKIPSDYLALEKPTVVTPDEIADAFIKANPGLTRANMAIACDRKRLTEIRVCLTREFSFRDCAEVTRRSCRLDKMAMPAIRVGARATDGAVER
;
A
#
# COMPACT_ATOMS: atom_id res chain seq x y z
N MET A 1 74.60 5.14 -44.99
CA MET A 1 73.99 5.14 -43.64
C MET A 1 72.81 6.17 -43.61
N LEU A 2 71.75 5.94 -44.38
CA LEU A 2 70.60 6.90 -44.42
C LEU A 2 69.28 6.20 -44.82
N ARG A 3 68.91 5.14 -44.17
CA ARG A 3 67.61 4.43 -44.46
C ARG A 3 66.88 3.87 -43.23
N CYS A 4 67.23 4.32 -42.02
CA CYS A 4 66.60 3.74 -40.80
C CYS A 4 65.88 4.74 -39.90
N ARG A 5 65.52 5.97 -40.36
CA ARG A 5 64.85 6.99 -39.52
C ARG A 5 63.46 7.40 -39.95
N VAL A 6 62.91 6.85 -41.05
CA VAL A 6 61.59 7.31 -41.55
C VAL A 6 60.42 6.37 -41.12
N LEU A 7 60.74 5.18 -40.59
CA LEU A 7 59.68 4.19 -40.21
C LEU A 7 59.19 4.24 -38.76
N ARG A 8 59.76 5.11 -37.90
CA ARG A 8 59.32 5.20 -36.49
C ARG A 8 58.29 6.32 -36.20
N THR A 9 58.07 7.28 -37.11
CA THR A 9 57.15 8.40 -36.91
C THR A 9 55.73 8.12 -37.39
N ALA A 10 55.51 7.14 -38.25
CA ALA A 10 54.17 6.80 -38.76
C ALA A 10 53.38 5.89 -37.83
N GLN A 11 54.05 5.18 -36.91
CA GLN A 11 53.39 4.22 -36.01
C GLN A 11 52.90 4.83 -34.69
N GLN A 12 53.40 6.00 -34.31
CA GLN A 12 52.94 6.69 -33.09
C GLN A 12 51.70 7.60 -33.30
N ALA A 13 51.42 8.00 -34.55
CA ALA A 13 50.23 8.80 -34.86
C ALA A 13 48.93 7.98 -34.97
N ALA A 14 49.02 6.66 -35.23
CA ALA A 14 47.85 5.78 -35.37
C ALA A 14 47.27 5.32 -34.03
N ILE A 15 48.06 5.35 -32.93
CA ILE A 15 47.61 4.88 -31.61
C ILE A 15 46.88 5.98 -30.83
N ALA A 16 47.14 7.26 -31.11
CA ALA A 16 46.51 8.36 -30.41
C ALA A 16 45.08 8.68 -30.89
N VAL A 17 44.69 8.26 -32.09
CA VAL A 17 43.32 8.48 -32.62
C VAL A 17 42.33 7.41 -32.19
N SER A 18 42.79 6.21 -31.84
CA SER A 18 41.90 5.14 -31.40
C SER A 18 41.42 5.27 -29.95
N PHE A 19 42.05 6.10 -29.10
CA PHE A 19 41.66 6.25 -27.69
C PHE A 19 40.62 7.38 -27.45
N VAL A 20 40.34 8.23 -28.42
CA VAL A 20 39.40 9.34 -28.30
C VAL A 20 37.96 8.90 -28.62
N PHE A 21 37.75 7.78 -29.32
CA PHE A 21 36.41 7.31 -29.72
C PHE A 21 35.74 6.32 -28.76
N LEU A 22 36.37 5.94 -27.63
CA LEU A 22 35.78 4.97 -26.68
C LEU A 22 35.16 5.61 -25.43
N PHE A 23 35.08 6.94 -25.35
CA PHE A 23 34.46 7.64 -24.20
C PHE A 23 33.12 8.32 -24.51
N ALA A 24 32.52 8.03 -25.64
CA ALA A 24 31.19 8.56 -25.95
C ALA A 24 30.19 7.37 -25.87
N ILE A 25 29.15 7.61 -25.10
CA ILE A 25 27.90 6.84 -25.03
C ILE A 25 27.92 5.67 -24.04
N VAL A 26 28.03 5.98 -22.75
CA VAL A 26 27.16 5.35 -21.77
C VAL A 26 26.14 6.43 -21.37
N ALA A 27 25.28 6.82 -22.29
CA ALA A 27 23.98 7.34 -21.93
C ALA A 27 23.24 6.16 -21.29
N PHE A 28 23.20 6.10 -19.97
CA PHE A 28 22.22 5.30 -19.28
C PHE A 28 20.85 5.79 -19.74
N ALA A 29 20.29 5.12 -20.73
CA ALA A 29 18.88 5.16 -20.97
C ALA A 29 18.26 4.54 -19.71
N GLN A 30 17.93 5.40 -18.74
CA GLN A 30 17.03 5.04 -17.66
C GLN A 30 15.74 4.65 -18.37
N THR A 31 15.48 3.34 -18.49
CA THR A 31 14.19 2.87 -18.93
C THR A 31 13.19 3.48 -17.95
N PRO A 32 12.23 4.31 -18.41
CA PRO A 32 11.23 4.85 -17.50
C PRO A 32 10.59 3.68 -16.79
N ASP A 33 10.60 3.69 -15.45
CA ASP A 33 9.88 2.68 -14.68
C ASP A 33 8.42 2.74 -15.12
N ARG A 34 7.96 1.70 -15.83
CA ARG A 34 6.59 1.61 -16.37
C ARG A 34 5.51 1.70 -15.27
N ARG A 35 5.92 1.83 -14.01
CA ARG A 35 5.04 1.97 -12.85
C ARG A 35 4.75 3.41 -12.47
N GLN A 36 5.48 4.39 -12.98
CA GLN A 36 5.18 5.80 -12.76
C GLN A 36 3.97 6.18 -13.62
N GLY A 37 2.81 6.35 -12.96
CA GLY A 37 1.63 6.89 -13.60
C GLY A 37 1.65 8.41 -13.65
N GLU A 38 0.75 9.00 -14.42
CA GLU A 38 0.52 10.45 -14.45
C GLU A 38 -0.46 10.85 -13.33
N PRO A 39 -0.14 11.87 -12.50
CA PRO A 39 -1.05 12.35 -11.47
C PRO A 39 -2.44 12.70 -12.02
N GLY A 40 -3.49 12.20 -11.39
CA GLY A 40 -4.89 12.43 -11.79
C GLY A 40 -5.40 11.56 -12.93
N LYS A 41 -4.55 10.76 -13.56
CA LYS A 41 -4.93 9.80 -14.61
C LYS A 41 -5.16 8.44 -13.98
N PHE A 42 -6.40 8.12 -13.72
CA PHE A 42 -6.86 6.83 -13.21
C PHE A 42 -8.37 6.72 -13.42
N ASP A 43 -8.90 5.50 -13.36
CA ASP A 43 -10.29 5.22 -13.69
C ASP A 43 -11.18 5.18 -12.45
N TYR A 44 -10.70 4.61 -11.34
CA TYR A 44 -11.48 4.41 -10.11
C TYR A 44 -10.58 4.29 -8.88
N TYR A 45 -11.19 4.17 -7.70
CA TYR A 45 -10.50 3.92 -6.44
C TYR A 45 -10.71 2.51 -5.92
N VAL A 46 -9.70 1.96 -5.26
CA VAL A 46 -9.83 0.84 -4.32
C VAL A 46 -9.63 1.35 -2.90
N LEU A 47 -10.67 1.25 -2.08
CA LEU A 47 -10.55 1.43 -0.64
C LEU A 47 -10.13 0.09 -0.03
N ALA A 48 -8.96 0.06 0.59
CA ALA A 48 -8.43 -1.09 1.28
C ALA A 48 -8.61 -0.94 2.81
N LEU A 49 -9.23 -1.94 3.43
CA LEU A 49 -9.50 -2.00 4.87
C LEU A 49 -8.81 -3.21 5.47
N SER A 50 -7.72 -3.01 6.20
CA SER A 50 -6.96 -4.09 6.84
C SER A 50 -7.61 -4.55 8.14
N TRP A 51 -7.69 -5.88 8.35
CA TRP A 51 -8.01 -6.45 9.64
C TRP A 51 -6.81 -6.28 10.58
N SER A 52 -6.90 -5.31 11.49
CA SER A 52 -5.78 -4.90 12.34
C SER A 52 -5.18 -6.05 13.17
N PRO A 53 -5.97 -6.96 13.78
CA PRO A 53 -5.40 -8.09 14.53
C PRO A 53 -4.52 -9.00 13.68
N SER A 54 -4.89 -9.30 12.44
CA SER A 54 -4.06 -10.11 11.52
C SER A 54 -2.75 -9.42 11.17
N TYR A 55 -2.80 -8.11 10.91
CA TYR A 55 -1.58 -7.31 10.68
C TYR A 55 -0.64 -7.41 11.87
N CYS A 56 -1.16 -7.26 13.10
CA CYS A 56 -0.37 -7.27 14.32
C CYS A 56 0.23 -8.66 14.62
N GLU A 57 -0.51 -9.74 14.38
CA GLU A 57 0.05 -11.09 14.50
C GLU A 57 1.16 -11.32 13.47
N ALA A 58 0.92 -10.98 12.20
CA ALA A 58 1.91 -11.13 11.15
C ALA A 58 3.17 -10.26 11.39
N ALA A 59 3.01 -9.07 11.95
CA ALA A 59 4.14 -8.19 12.30
C ALA A 59 5.00 -8.81 13.41
N ARG A 60 4.37 -9.39 14.43
CA ARG A 60 5.06 -10.08 15.52
C ARG A 60 5.78 -11.35 15.05
N GLU A 61 5.14 -12.14 14.17
CA GLU A 61 5.76 -13.34 13.59
C GLU A 61 7.02 -13.01 12.77
N ARG A 62 7.00 -11.88 12.04
CA ARG A 62 8.17 -11.46 11.23
C ARG A 62 9.31 -10.85 12.04
N ALA A 63 9.01 -10.21 13.14
CA ALA A 63 9.99 -9.50 13.97
C ALA A 63 9.56 -9.53 15.44
N PRO A 64 9.75 -10.68 16.14
CA PRO A 64 9.27 -10.88 17.51
C PRO A 64 9.88 -9.90 18.50
N ASP A 65 11.15 -9.52 18.30
CA ASP A 65 11.91 -8.64 19.20
C ASP A 65 11.74 -7.15 18.90
N ARG A 66 11.00 -6.82 17.83
CA ARG A 66 10.74 -5.42 17.48
C ARG A 66 9.59 -4.85 18.30
N ALA A 67 9.77 -3.63 18.80
CA ALA A 67 8.67 -2.88 19.42
C ALA A 67 7.44 -2.85 18.49
N PRO A 68 6.23 -3.10 19.01
CA PRO A 68 5.02 -3.13 18.21
C PRO A 68 4.78 -1.77 17.55
N ASP A 69 4.25 -1.81 16.31
CA ASP A 69 3.74 -0.63 15.64
C ASP A 69 2.64 0.01 16.51
N ARG A 70 2.46 1.33 16.40
CA ARG A 70 1.42 2.07 17.14
C ARG A 70 0.03 1.48 16.96
N GLN A 71 -0.27 0.91 15.79
CA GLN A 71 -1.50 0.20 15.52
C GLN A 71 -1.68 -1.03 16.42
N CYS A 72 -0.57 -1.68 16.82
CA CYS A 72 -0.60 -2.93 17.57
C CYS A 72 -0.41 -2.75 19.08
N GLY A 73 0.19 -1.64 19.52
CA GLY A 73 0.48 -1.35 20.93
C GLY A 73 -0.48 -0.34 21.58
N GLY A 74 -1.37 0.27 20.79
CA GLY A 74 -2.31 1.29 21.24
C GLY A 74 -3.69 0.74 21.60
N ARG A 75 -4.72 1.53 21.27
CA ARG A 75 -6.12 1.11 21.41
C ARG A 75 -6.44 -0.07 20.50
N PRO A 76 -7.45 -0.90 20.83
CA PRO A 76 -7.89 -1.99 19.98
C PRO A 76 -8.50 -1.46 18.69
N TYR A 77 -8.09 -2.04 17.57
CA TYR A 77 -8.65 -1.73 16.25
C TYR A 77 -9.24 -2.97 15.62
N SER A 78 -10.40 -2.80 14.97
CA SER A 78 -10.96 -3.78 14.05
C SER A 78 -10.40 -3.58 12.63
N PHE A 79 -11.22 -3.16 11.68
CA PHE A 79 -10.75 -2.73 10.38
C PHE A 79 -10.25 -1.28 10.43
N VAL A 80 -9.06 -1.06 9.89
CA VAL A 80 -8.45 0.26 9.69
C VAL A 80 -8.25 0.52 8.21
N VAL A 81 -8.22 1.77 7.81
CA VAL A 81 -7.88 2.10 6.43
C VAL A 81 -6.41 1.75 6.20
N HIS A 82 -6.16 0.88 5.23
CA HIS A 82 -4.83 0.69 4.68
C HIS A 82 -4.51 1.81 3.70
N GLY A 83 -5.39 2.02 2.71
CA GLY A 83 -5.23 3.08 1.73
C GLY A 83 -6.45 3.30 0.87
N LEU A 84 -6.38 4.34 0.05
CA LEU A 84 -7.29 4.63 -1.06
C LEU A 84 -6.46 4.72 -2.32
N TRP A 85 -6.54 3.69 -3.17
CA TRP A 85 -5.62 3.51 -4.28
C TRP A 85 -6.26 3.88 -5.61
N PRO A 86 -5.76 4.89 -6.33
CA PRO A 86 -6.09 5.07 -7.74
C PRO A 86 -5.79 3.81 -8.54
N GLN A 87 -6.71 3.42 -9.43
CA GLN A 87 -6.61 2.20 -10.25
C GLN A 87 -6.91 2.53 -11.71
N TYR A 88 -6.31 1.77 -12.63
CA TYR A 88 -6.75 1.63 -14.01
C TYR A 88 -7.67 0.42 -14.14
N GLU A 89 -8.39 0.32 -15.25
CA GLU A 89 -9.11 -0.92 -15.56
C GLU A 89 -8.17 -2.15 -15.60
N GLN A 90 -6.90 -1.92 -15.94
CA GLN A 90 -5.83 -2.92 -15.87
C GLN A 90 -4.60 -2.30 -15.21
N GLY A 91 -4.20 -2.83 -14.04
CA GLY A 91 -3.07 -2.31 -13.25
C GLY A 91 -3.42 -1.07 -12.46
N PHE A 92 -2.39 -0.40 -11.98
CA PHE A 92 -2.52 0.80 -11.13
C PHE A 92 -1.31 1.70 -11.26
N PRO A 93 -1.48 3.03 -11.15
CA PRO A 93 -0.39 3.97 -11.06
C PRO A 93 0.28 3.89 -9.68
N SER A 94 1.57 4.18 -9.61
CA SER A 94 2.29 4.25 -8.33
C SER A 94 3.43 5.25 -8.40
N TYR A 95 3.71 5.95 -7.30
CA TYR A 95 4.80 6.93 -7.18
C TYR A 95 4.77 7.99 -8.28
N CYS A 96 3.60 8.58 -8.54
CA CYS A 96 3.39 9.49 -9.66
C CYS A 96 4.11 10.84 -9.52
N GLN A 97 4.58 11.19 -8.32
CA GLN A 97 5.42 12.36 -8.07
C GLN A 97 6.64 11.95 -7.24
N VAL A 98 7.84 12.16 -7.79
CA VAL A 98 9.11 11.86 -7.12
C VAL A 98 10.04 13.07 -7.27
N PRO A 99 10.43 13.74 -6.17
CA PRO A 99 10.02 13.48 -4.79
C PRO A 99 8.52 13.80 -4.56
N ALA A 100 7.89 13.06 -3.63
CA ALA A 100 6.51 13.34 -3.25
C ALA A 100 6.40 14.69 -2.51
N PRO A 101 5.32 15.46 -2.71
CA PRO A 101 5.02 16.64 -1.90
C PRO A 101 5.00 16.32 -0.41
N ARG A 102 5.61 17.19 0.39
CA ARG A 102 5.77 16.98 1.83
C ARG A 102 4.42 16.97 2.55
N LEU A 103 4.26 16.05 3.51
CA LEU A 103 3.14 16.03 4.43
C LEU A 103 3.42 16.92 5.65
N ASP A 104 2.52 17.83 5.96
CA ASP A 104 2.54 18.61 7.18
C ASP A 104 2.12 17.76 8.38
N ARG A 105 2.57 18.13 9.59
CA ARG A 105 2.24 17.42 10.83
C ARG A 105 0.75 17.36 11.11
N SER A 106 -0.01 18.39 10.75
CA SER A 106 -1.46 18.45 10.89
C SER A 106 -2.16 17.42 10.02
N ILE A 107 -1.72 17.27 8.76
CA ILE A 107 -2.24 16.27 7.82
C ILE A 107 -1.97 14.86 8.35
N VAL A 108 -0.72 14.59 8.76
CA VAL A 108 -0.37 13.29 9.35
C VAL A 108 -1.23 13.04 10.60
N GLY A 109 -1.37 14.03 11.50
CA GLY A 109 -2.17 13.91 12.71
C GLY A 109 -3.63 13.54 12.44
N SER A 110 -4.28 14.20 11.48
CA SER A 110 -5.66 13.90 11.08
C SER A 110 -5.80 12.53 10.41
N ALA A 111 -4.83 12.12 9.59
CA ALA A 111 -4.84 10.82 8.94
C ALA A 111 -4.70 9.64 9.92
N LEU A 112 -4.05 9.84 11.08
CA LEU A 112 -3.88 8.80 12.11
C LEU A 112 -5.18 8.30 12.73
N GLU A 113 -6.28 9.03 12.59
CA GLU A 113 -7.61 8.57 13.02
C GLU A 113 -8.10 7.36 12.20
N LEU A 114 -7.72 7.30 10.93
CA LEU A 114 -8.11 6.25 9.98
C LEU A 114 -6.99 5.21 9.76
N MET A 115 -5.75 5.69 9.72
CA MET A 115 -4.52 4.93 9.45
C MET A 115 -3.61 5.05 10.69
N PRO A 116 -3.70 4.18 11.70
CA PRO A 116 -3.06 4.42 13.01
C PRO A 116 -1.54 4.20 13.04
N SER A 117 -0.86 4.37 11.91
CA SER A 117 0.59 4.29 11.77
C SER A 117 1.13 5.44 10.92
N PRO A 118 1.98 6.34 11.47
CA PRO A 118 2.59 7.41 10.68
C PRO A 118 3.36 6.89 9.46
N ARG A 119 4.06 5.76 9.62
CA ARG A 119 4.79 5.13 8.52
C ARG A 119 3.85 4.73 7.37
N LEU A 120 2.66 4.21 7.70
CA LEU A 120 1.64 3.88 6.70
C LEU A 120 1.15 5.15 6.00
N VAL A 121 0.86 6.22 6.74
CA VAL A 121 0.40 7.51 6.16
C VAL A 121 1.39 8.03 5.12
N PHE A 122 2.70 8.05 5.43
CA PHE A 122 3.72 8.47 4.47
C PHE A 122 3.79 7.53 3.27
N HIS A 123 3.78 6.21 3.49
CA HIS A 123 3.83 5.23 2.42
C HIS A 123 2.65 5.34 1.46
N GLU A 124 1.44 5.47 1.98
CA GLU A 124 0.22 5.59 1.18
C GLU A 124 0.18 6.90 0.38
N TRP A 125 0.67 8.00 0.96
CA TRP A 125 0.82 9.24 0.23
C TRP A 125 1.83 9.10 -0.92
N ASP A 126 3.05 8.66 -0.63
CA ASP A 126 4.12 8.58 -1.62
C ASP A 126 3.73 7.68 -2.79
N ARG A 127 3.19 6.50 -2.48
CA ARG A 127 2.92 5.46 -3.46
C ARG A 127 1.61 5.67 -4.22
N HIS A 128 0.54 6.06 -3.55
CA HIS A 128 -0.82 6.10 -4.08
C HIS A 128 -1.40 7.51 -4.12
N GLY A 129 -1.24 8.28 -3.06
CA GLY A 129 -1.79 9.62 -2.95
C GLY A 129 -1.28 10.56 -4.02
N THR A 130 0.03 10.51 -4.35
CA THR A 130 0.64 11.30 -5.43
C THR A 130 0.00 11.03 -6.80
N CYS A 131 -0.61 9.85 -6.99
CA CYS A 131 -1.27 9.49 -8.23
C CYS A 131 -2.70 10.02 -8.34
N SER A 132 -3.30 10.49 -7.25
CA SER A 132 -4.64 11.08 -7.25
C SER A 132 -4.74 12.41 -8.01
N GLY A 133 -3.61 13.11 -8.22
CA GLY A 133 -3.57 14.48 -8.75
C GLY A 133 -4.00 15.54 -7.75
N MET A 134 -4.22 15.18 -6.49
CA MET A 134 -4.68 16.06 -5.42
C MET A 134 -3.52 16.59 -4.58
N SER A 135 -3.77 17.67 -3.84
CA SER A 135 -2.88 18.07 -2.74
C SER A 135 -2.94 17.03 -1.61
N PRO A 136 -1.91 16.96 -0.73
CA PRO A 136 -1.91 16.03 0.40
C PRO A 136 -3.17 16.14 1.27
N HIS A 137 -3.60 17.35 1.60
CA HIS A 137 -4.81 17.60 2.39
C HIS A 137 -6.06 17.06 1.69
N ALA A 138 -6.25 17.40 0.40
CA ALA A 138 -7.40 16.95 -0.37
C ALA A 138 -7.45 15.42 -0.52
N TYR A 139 -6.29 14.76 -0.67
CA TYR A 139 -6.22 13.30 -0.74
C TYR A 139 -6.70 12.65 0.56
N PHE A 140 -6.19 13.06 1.73
CA PHE A 140 -6.61 12.45 3.00
C PHE A 140 -8.06 12.76 3.36
N GLU A 141 -8.59 13.92 2.97
CA GLU A 141 -10.04 14.17 3.04
C GLU A 141 -10.84 13.26 2.11
N THR A 142 -10.31 12.94 0.93
CA THR A 142 -10.90 11.98 0.00
C THR A 142 -10.89 10.56 0.59
N VAL A 143 -9.80 10.16 1.27
CA VAL A 143 -9.72 8.89 2.04
C VAL A 143 -10.82 8.86 3.10
N ARG A 144 -11.04 9.94 3.85
CA ARG A 144 -12.08 10.04 4.88
C ARG A 144 -13.48 9.87 4.28
N LYS A 145 -13.77 10.54 3.17
CA LYS A 145 -15.03 10.41 2.45
C LYS A 145 -15.27 9.00 1.95
N ALA A 146 -14.28 8.38 1.30
CA ALA A 146 -14.36 7.00 0.81
C ALA A 146 -14.60 6.02 1.97
N ARG A 147 -13.91 6.19 3.11
CA ARG A 147 -14.12 5.36 4.30
C ARG A 147 -15.53 5.48 4.87
N ALA A 148 -16.14 6.65 4.81
CA ALA A 148 -17.49 6.88 5.32
C ALA A 148 -18.58 6.16 4.52
N VAL A 149 -18.32 5.82 3.25
CA VAL A 149 -19.27 5.08 2.38
C VAL A 149 -19.40 3.62 2.81
N VAL A 150 -18.32 3.01 3.34
CA VAL A 150 -18.29 1.57 3.65
C VAL A 150 -18.56 1.35 5.15
N LYS A 151 -19.68 0.69 5.46
CA LYS A 151 -20.02 0.26 6.82
C LYS A 151 -19.33 -1.05 7.16
N ILE A 152 -18.65 -1.09 8.29
CA ILE A 152 -18.12 -2.35 8.85
C ILE A 152 -19.30 -3.11 9.48
N PRO A 153 -19.48 -4.42 9.19
CA PRO A 153 -20.49 -5.23 9.85
C PRO A 153 -20.31 -5.20 11.38
N SER A 154 -21.42 -5.11 12.12
CA SER A 154 -21.42 -5.02 13.60
C SER A 154 -20.62 -6.12 14.27
N ASP A 155 -20.70 -7.33 13.76
CA ASP A 155 -20.05 -8.53 14.29
C ASP A 155 -18.51 -8.43 14.28
N TYR A 156 -17.97 -7.55 13.41
CA TYR A 156 -16.53 -7.32 13.29
C TYR A 156 -16.05 -6.04 13.99
N LEU A 157 -16.92 -5.30 14.66
CA LEU A 157 -16.51 -4.11 15.41
C LEU A 157 -15.88 -4.45 16.75
N ALA A 158 -16.30 -5.57 17.39
CA ALA A 158 -15.87 -6.00 18.71
C ALA A 158 -15.68 -7.52 18.79
N LEU A 159 -14.92 -8.09 17.85
CA LEU A 159 -14.65 -9.53 17.83
C LEU A 159 -13.73 -9.91 19.02
N GLU A 160 -14.33 -10.47 20.09
CA GLU A 160 -13.62 -10.80 21.32
C GLU A 160 -12.87 -12.14 21.26
N LYS A 161 -13.34 -13.07 20.43
CA LYS A 161 -12.74 -14.41 20.30
C LYS A 161 -12.26 -14.66 18.88
N PRO A 162 -11.10 -15.31 18.70
CA PRO A 162 -10.67 -15.73 17.38
C PRO A 162 -11.74 -16.61 16.74
N THR A 163 -11.99 -16.41 15.47
CA THR A 163 -12.93 -17.22 14.70
C THR A 163 -12.32 -17.70 13.40
N VAL A 164 -12.92 -18.69 12.79
CA VAL A 164 -12.58 -19.16 11.44
C VAL A 164 -13.75 -18.81 10.53
N VAL A 165 -13.45 -18.18 9.41
CA VAL A 165 -14.44 -17.69 8.47
C VAL A 165 -14.07 -18.11 7.05
N THR A 166 -15.05 -18.18 6.17
CA THR A 166 -14.86 -18.33 4.73
C THR A 166 -14.81 -16.95 4.06
N PRO A 167 -14.19 -16.81 2.87
CA PRO A 167 -14.28 -15.58 2.10
C PRO A 167 -15.73 -15.16 1.82
N ASP A 168 -16.61 -16.13 1.59
CA ASP A 168 -18.03 -15.89 1.31
C ASP A 168 -18.78 -15.33 2.52
N GLU A 169 -18.56 -15.86 3.72
CA GLU A 169 -19.16 -15.31 4.95
C GLU A 169 -18.79 -13.86 5.20
N ILE A 170 -17.52 -13.51 4.94
CA ILE A 170 -17.07 -12.11 5.02
C ILE A 170 -17.76 -11.26 3.96
N ALA A 171 -17.80 -11.72 2.71
CA ALA A 171 -18.43 -10.99 1.63
C ALA A 171 -19.92 -10.76 1.92
N ASP A 172 -20.65 -11.79 2.36
CA ASP A 172 -22.08 -11.69 2.69
C ASP A 172 -22.36 -10.73 3.84
N ALA A 173 -21.51 -10.73 4.88
CA ALA A 173 -21.64 -9.79 5.99
C ALA A 173 -21.47 -8.34 5.52
N PHE A 174 -20.46 -8.07 4.65
CA PHE A 174 -20.26 -6.73 4.10
C PHE A 174 -21.37 -6.32 3.16
N ILE A 175 -21.85 -7.20 2.28
CA ILE A 175 -22.97 -6.95 1.36
C ILE A 175 -24.24 -6.63 2.16
N LYS A 176 -24.53 -7.38 3.21
CA LYS A 176 -25.68 -7.13 4.09
C LYS A 176 -25.61 -5.77 4.78
N ALA A 177 -24.42 -5.34 5.20
CA ALA A 177 -24.22 -4.05 5.87
C ALA A 177 -24.23 -2.85 4.91
N ASN A 178 -24.02 -3.07 3.61
CA ASN A 178 -23.80 -2.03 2.60
C ASN A 178 -24.74 -2.22 1.40
N PRO A 179 -25.96 -1.66 1.41
CA PRO A 179 -26.86 -1.75 0.27
C PRO A 179 -26.19 -1.26 -1.04
N GLY A 180 -26.29 -2.06 -2.09
CA GLY A 180 -25.65 -1.79 -3.37
C GLY A 180 -24.24 -2.38 -3.54
N LEU A 181 -23.58 -2.83 -2.47
CA LEU A 181 -22.34 -3.58 -2.57
C LEU A 181 -22.65 -5.01 -3.09
N THR A 182 -21.79 -5.51 -3.97
CA THR A 182 -21.87 -6.87 -4.53
C THR A 182 -20.49 -7.54 -4.51
N ARG A 183 -20.43 -8.85 -4.80
CA ARG A 183 -19.14 -9.54 -4.94
C ARG A 183 -18.31 -9.00 -6.13
N ALA A 184 -18.93 -8.42 -7.13
CA ALA A 184 -18.22 -7.81 -8.25
C ALA A 184 -17.50 -6.50 -7.89
N ASN A 185 -17.90 -5.86 -6.78
CA ASN A 185 -17.34 -4.59 -6.31
C ASN A 185 -16.27 -4.76 -5.21
N MET A 186 -16.03 -5.99 -4.73
CA MET A 186 -15.15 -6.21 -3.60
C MET A 186 -14.27 -7.45 -3.73
N ALA A 187 -13.13 -7.44 -3.07
CA ALA A 187 -12.27 -8.59 -2.93
C ALA A 187 -11.88 -8.81 -1.47
N ILE A 188 -11.81 -10.08 -1.09
CA ILE A 188 -11.31 -10.51 0.21
C ILE A 188 -9.84 -10.88 0.04
N ALA A 189 -8.94 -10.27 0.78
CA ALA A 189 -7.53 -10.62 0.76
C ALA A 189 -7.15 -11.45 1.99
N CYS A 190 -6.28 -12.42 1.81
CA CYS A 190 -5.76 -13.27 2.87
C CYS A 190 -4.26 -13.52 2.70
N ASP A 191 -3.58 -13.84 3.79
CA ASP A 191 -2.27 -14.50 3.76
C ASP A 191 -2.46 -16.04 3.68
N ARG A 192 -1.45 -16.82 4.05
CA ARG A 192 -1.54 -18.28 3.99
C ARG A 192 -2.57 -18.89 4.94
N LYS A 193 -3.08 -18.13 5.92
CA LYS A 193 -3.95 -18.66 6.99
C LYS A 193 -5.01 -17.69 7.52
N ARG A 194 -4.87 -16.36 7.26
CA ARG A 194 -5.68 -15.31 7.90
C ARG A 194 -6.30 -14.34 6.90
N LEU A 195 -7.50 -13.85 7.26
CA LEU A 195 -8.04 -12.65 6.64
C LEU A 195 -7.07 -11.49 6.86
N THR A 196 -6.67 -10.81 5.80
CA THR A 196 -5.79 -9.64 5.89
C THR A 196 -6.50 -8.34 5.59
N GLU A 197 -7.38 -8.33 4.57
CA GLU A 197 -7.90 -7.07 4.03
C GLU A 197 -9.21 -7.28 3.26
N ILE A 198 -10.07 -6.28 3.30
CA ILE A 198 -11.21 -6.12 2.40
C ILE A 198 -10.89 -4.98 1.45
N ARG A 199 -11.06 -5.19 0.15
CA ARG A 199 -10.90 -4.18 -0.89
C ARG A 199 -12.26 -3.88 -1.51
N VAL A 200 -12.66 -2.62 -1.50
CA VAL A 200 -13.92 -2.17 -2.09
C VAL A 200 -13.62 -1.19 -3.22
N CYS A 201 -14.17 -1.47 -4.38
CA CYS A 201 -14.00 -0.64 -5.58
C CYS A 201 -15.07 0.45 -5.63
N LEU A 202 -14.62 1.68 -5.80
CA LEU A 202 -15.45 2.87 -5.80
C LEU A 202 -15.21 3.69 -7.05
N THR A 203 -16.25 4.27 -7.62
CA THR A 203 -16.09 5.32 -8.63
C THR A 203 -15.36 6.52 -8.02
N ARG A 204 -15.00 7.50 -8.82
CA ARG A 204 -14.38 8.75 -8.32
C ARG A 204 -15.35 9.57 -7.44
N GLU A 205 -16.64 9.31 -7.54
CA GLU A 205 -17.75 9.88 -6.76
C GLU A 205 -18.18 8.99 -5.59
N PHE A 206 -17.41 7.89 -5.32
CA PHE A 206 -17.61 6.95 -4.20
C PHE A 206 -18.86 6.06 -4.29
N SER A 207 -19.43 5.84 -5.47
CA SER A 207 -20.39 4.76 -5.70
C SER A 207 -19.68 3.42 -5.85
N PHE A 208 -20.29 2.31 -5.43
CA PHE A 208 -19.74 0.97 -5.67
C PHE A 208 -19.68 0.68 -7.17
N ARG A 209 -18.61 0.07 -7.62
CA ARG A 209 -18.44 -0.30 -9.03
C ARG A 209 -17.75 -1.66 -9.19
N ASP A 210 -18.03 -2.33 -10.30
CA ASP A 210 -17.37 -3.57 -10.65
C ASP A 210 -15.87 -3.36 -10.94
N CYS A 211 -15.05 -4.33 -10.55
CA CYS A 211 -13.61 -4.26 -10.68
C CYS A 211 -12.98 -5.65 -10.89
N ALA A 212 -13.16 -6.23 -12.05
CA ALA A 212 -12.76 -7.59 -12.36
C ALA A 212 -11.28 -7.90 -12.07
N GLU A 213 -10.37 -6.94 -12.25
CA GLU A 213 -8.96 -7.16 -11.95
C GLU A 213 -8.70 -7.31 -10.45
N VAL A 214 -9.40 -6.56 -9.61
CA VAL A 214 -9.27 -6.62 -8.15
C VAL A 214 -9.91 -7.90 -7.62
N THR A 215 -11.12 -8.21 -8.07
CA THR A 215 -11.88 -9.39 -7.60
C THR A 215 -11.23 -10.70 -8.00
N ARG A 216 -10.56 -10.80 -9.15
CA ARG A 216 -9.78 -11.99 -9.54
C ARG A 216 -8.66 -12.34 -8.57
N ARG A 217 -8.21 -11.39 -7.76
CA ARG A 217 -7.15 -11.56 -6.76
C ARG A 217 -7.71 -11.85 -5.36
N SER A 218 -8.99 -12.18 -5.27
CA SER A 218 -9.63 -12.58 -4.01
C SER A 218 -9.00 -13.84 -3.42
N CYS A 219 -9.09 -13.96 -2.11
CA CYS A 219 -8.60 -15.11 -1.35
C CYS A 219 -9.20 -16.42 -1.90
N ARG A 220 -8.37 -17.45 -2.04
CA ARG A 220 -8.75 -18.78 -2.56
C ARG A 220 -8.73 -19.86 -1.48
N LEU A 221 -8.55 -19.47 -0.22
CA LEU A 221 -8.64 -20.40 0.91
C LEU A 221 -10.10 -20.75 1.16
N ASP A 222 -10.38 -22.01 1.45
CA ASP A 222 -11.72 -22.44 1.88
C ASP A 222 -12.09 -21.79 3.22
N LYS A 223 -11.11 -21.66 4.12
CA LYS A 223 -11.28 -21.05 5.43
C LYS A 223 -10.05 -20.26 5.82
N MET A 224 -10.23 -19.19 6.58
CA MET A 224 -9.16 -18.34 7.09
C MET A 224 -9.43 -17.92 8.53
N ALA A 225 -8.38 -17.81 9.32
CA ALA A 225 -8.47 -17.32 10.69
C ALA A 225 -8.74 -15.82 10.70
N MET A 226 -9.56 -15.40 11.63
CA MET A 226 -9.84 -14.00 11.95
C MET A 226 -9.50 -13.82 13.45
N PRO A 227 -8.26 -13.35 13.78
CA PRO A 227 -7.86 -13.16 15.16
C PRO A 227 -8.72 -12.14 15.87
N ALA A 228 -8.90 -12.32 17.19
CA ALA A 228 -9.68 -11.42 18.03
C ALA A 228 -9.05 -10.03 18.11
N ILE A 229 -9.89 -9.03 18.34
CA ILE A 229 -9.48 -7.68 18.68
C ILE A 229 -8.95 -7.71 20.11
N ARG A 230 -7.64 -7.55 20.25
CA ARG A 230 -7.01 -7.52 21.59
C ARG A 230 -7.03 -6.10 22.12
N VAL A 231 -7.63 -5.92 23.31
CA VAL A 231 -7.36 -4.74 24.13
C VAL A 231 -5.89 -4.87 24.53
N GLY A 232 -5.05 -3.90 24.17
CA GLY A 232 -3.64 -3.90 24.55
C GLY A 232 -3.53 -4.21 26.05
N ALA A 233 -2.69 -5.18 26.41
CA ALA A 233 -2.37 -5.39 27.82
C ALA A 233 -1.86 -4.04 28.35
N ARG A 234 -2.62 -3.42 29.27
CA ARG A 234 -2.03 -2.37 30.12
C ARG A 234 -0.77 -2.99 30.68
N ALA A 235 0.36 -2.31 30.52
CA ALA A 235 1.50 -2.62 31.36
C ALA A 235 0.95 -2.62 32.80
N THR A 236 0.83 -3.79 33.39
CA THR A 236 0.58 -3.89 34.81
C THR A 236 1.79 -3.23 35.45
N ASP A 237 1.58 -2.05 36.01
CA ASP A 237 2.55 -1.43 36.91
C ASP A 237 2.99 -2.52 37.88
N GLY A 238 4.27 -2.90 37.75
CA GLY A 238 4.88 -3.80 38.70
C GLY A 238 4.77 -3.16 40.07
N ALA A 239 3.82 -3.66 40.86
CA ALA A 239 3.84 -3.46 42.29
C ALA A 239 5.15 -4.03 42.77
N VAL A 240 6.11 -3.15 43.01
CA VAL A 240 7.29 -3.44 43.83
C VAL A 240 6.76 -3.61 45.24
N GLU A 241 6.48 -4.84 45.65
CA GLU A 241 6.41 -5.18 47.07
C GLU A 241 7.81 -5.12 47.66
N ARG A 242 7.95 -4.25 48.62
CA ARG A 242 9.14 -4.15 49.49
C ARG A 242 9.02 -5.15 50.62
#